data_7b923679327ae74d62598d0578de4422
#
_entry.id   7b923679327ae74d62598d0578de4422
#
_cell.length_a   1.000
_cell.length_b   1.000
_cell.length_c   1.000
_cell.angle_alpha   90.00
_cell.angle_beta   90.00
_cell.angle_gamma   90.00
#
_symmetry.space_group_name_H-M   'P 1'
#
loop_
_entity.id
_entity.type
_entity.pdbx_description
1 polymer ?
#
loop_
_entity_poly.entity_id
_entity_poly.type
_entity_poly.pdbx_seq_one_letter_code
_entity_poly.pdbx_strand_id
1 'polypeptide(L)'
;MKKLLYGAAYYDEYMPCDRLAKDVEMMKAAGINLVRIAESTWSTCEPQEGVFDFSHVIRVLDAMEEAGISVIIGTPTYAIPTWMVKSHPDVLATTKKGAGIYGARQIMDITHPVYRYYGERVIRKLMEVSAHRKCVIGFQLDNETKYYDTAGPNVQAAFVEYLKEKFNGSTDAMNAAFGLDYWSNRVDNWEDFPDVRGTINGSLGAEFDKFRRGLVTEFLTWQSNIVKEYARPDQFITHNLDFEWRGYSYGVQPANNHFEIAKEALTLAGCDIYHP
;
A
#
# COMPACT_ATOMS: atom_id res chain seq x y z
N MET A 1 -2.67 -17.89 28.70
CA MET A 1 -2.42 -18.25 27.28
C MET A 1 -2.98 -17.12 26.42
N LYS A 2 -2.20 -16.55 25.50
CA LYS A 2 -2.77 -15.62 24.51
C LYS A 2 -3.76 -16.41 23.64
N LYS A 3 -4.96 -15.86 23.40
CA LYS A 3 -6.01 -16.50 22.60
C LYS A 3 -5.48 -16.63 21.16
N LEU A 4 -5.63 -17.80 20.55
CA LEU A 4 -5.37 -17.96 19.11
C LEU A 4 -6.38 -17.13 18.33
N LEU A 5 -5.89 -16.28 17.42
CA LEU A 5 -6.73 -15.55 16.48
C LEU A 5 -6.94 -16.43 15.24
N TYR A 6 -8.19 -16.66 14.90
CA TYR A 6 -8.62 -17.41 13.73
C TYR A 6 -9.70 -16.60 13.01
N GLY A 7 -9.45 -16.22 11.77
CA GLY A 7 -10.31 -15.26 11.10
C GLY A 7 -10.21 -15.26 9.58
N ALA A 8 -10.92 -14.30 9.00
CA ALA A 8 -10.95 -14.08 7.55
C ALA A 8 -11.04 -12.58 7.22
N ALA A 9 -10.70 -12.23 5.98
CA ALA A 9 -11.14 -10.97 5.39
C ALA A 9 -12.66 -11.04 5.19
N TYR A 10 -13.36 -9.99 5.57
CA TYR A 10 -14.81 -9.91 5.47
C TYR A 10 -15.23 -8.66 4.71
N TYR A 11 -15.94 -8.87 3.62
CA TYR A 11 -16.35 -7.83 2.68
C TYR A 11 -17.87 -7.78 2.61
N ASP A 12 -18.51 -7.15 3.60
CA ASP A 12 -19.96 -6.97 3.66
C ASP A 12 -20.47 -6.23 2.41
N GLU A 13 -19.69 -5.26 1.94
CA GLU A 13 -19.96 -4.46 0.76
C GLU A 13 -19.92 -5.25 -0.58
N TYR A 14 -19.34 -6.43 -0.59
CA TYR A 14 -19.26 -7.28 -1.77
C TYR A 14 -20.54 -8.14 -1.97
N MET A 15 -21.35 -8.28 -0.93
CA MET A 15 -22.52 -9.15 -0.97
C MET A 15 -23.70 -8.46 -1.71
N PRO A 16 -24.42 -9.17 -2.59
CA PRO A 16 -25.55 -8.61 -3.33
C PRO A 16 -26.82 -8.42 -2.47
N CYS A 17 -26.78 -8.85 -1.22
CA CYS A 17 -27.90 -8.74 -0.28
C CYS A 17 -27.37 -8.63 1.15
N ASP A 18 -28.19 -8.09 2.06
CA ASP A 18 -27.85 -8.02 3.46
C ASP A 18 -27.76 -9.42 4.09
N ARG A 19 -26.58 -9.77 4.55
CA ARG A 19 -26.25 -11.06 5.15
C ARG A 19 -25.58 -10.94 6.51
N LEU A 20 -25.28 -9.74 6.98
CA LEU A 20 -24.41 -9.52 8.13
C LEU A 20 -24.80 -10.39 9.36
N ALA A 21 -26.08 -10.40 9.72
CA ALA A 21 -26.54 -11.19 10.87
C ALA A 21 -26.29 -12.70 10.66
N LYS A 22 -26.55 -13.20 9.44
CA LYS A 22 -26.32 -14.61 9.08
C LYS A 22 -24.85 -14.96 9.05
N ASP A 23 -24.03 -14.07 8.52
CA ASP A 23 -22.58 -14.26 8.44
C ASP A 23 -21.94 -14.27 9.83
N VAL A 24 -22.39 -13.39 10.75
CA VAL A 24 -21.96 -13.42 12.16
C VAL A 24 -22.33 -14.73 12.84
N GLU A 25 -23.53 -15.24 12.63
CA GLU A 25 -23.97 -16.55 13.15
C GLU A 25 -23.03 -17.67 12.65
N MET A 26 -22.75 -17.69 11.34
CA MET A 26 -21.87 -18.69 10.73
C MET A 26 -20.42 -18.56 11.22
N MET A 27 -19.89 -17.34 11.38
CA MET A 27 -18.56 -17.10 11.94
C MET A 27 -18.44 -17.65 13.35
N LYS A 28 -19.43 -17.40 14.20
CA LYS A 28 -19.45 -17.95 15.57
C LYS A 28 -19.51 -19.48 15.57
N ALA A 29 -20.34 -20.07 14.73
CA ALA A 29 -20.45 -21.52 14.59
C ALA A 29 -19.14 -22.17 14.12
N ALA A 30 -18.39 -21.48 13.25
CA ALA A 30 -17.08 -21.94 12.74
C ALA A 30 -15.91 -21.63 13.71
N GLY A 31 -16.14 -20.96 14.83
CA GLY A 31 -15.10 -20.58 15.77
C GLY A 31 -14.24 -19.39 15.32
N ILE A 32 -14.66 -18.66 14.29
CA ILE A 32 -14.01 -17.42 13.85
C ILE A 32 -14.15 -16.37 14.97
N ASN A 33 -13.03 -15.78 15.32
CA ASN A 33 -12.93 -14.77 16.38
C ASN A 33 -12.26 -13.47 15.96
N LEU A 34 -11.96 -13.36 14.65
CA LEU A 34 -11.30 -12.22 14.05
C LEU A 34 -11.81 -12.01 12.64
N VAL A 35 -12.02 -10.76 12.23
CA VAL A 35 -12.23 -10.36 10.83
C VAL A 35 -11.33 -9.17 10.48
N ARG A 36 -10.97 -9.07 9.21
CA ARG A 36 -10.35 -7.86 8.62
C ARG A 36 -11.36 -7.21 7.69
N ILE A 37 -11.55 -5.89 7.81
CA ILE A 37 -12.53 -5.12 7.04
C ILE A 37 -11.92 -3.81 6.54
N ALA A 38 -12.60 -3.15 5.63
CA ALA A 38 -12.42 -1.77 5.17
C ALA A 38 -11.29 -1.52 4.17
N GLU A 39 -10.32 -2.40 3.95
CA GLU A 39 -9.15 -2.15 3.08
C GLU A 39 -9.50 -1.84 1.62
N SER A 40 -10.70 -2.18 1.15
CA SER A 40 -11.12 -1.97 -0.25
C SER A 40 -12.24 -0.94 -0.42
N THR A 41 -12.56 -0.18 0.62
CA THR A 41 -13.83 0.56 0.71
C THR A 41 -13.72 2.07 0.46
N TRP A 42 -12.64 2.57 -0.16
CA TRP A 42 -12.49 4.03 -0.33
C TRP A 42 -13.67 4.68 -1.04
N SER A 43 -14.13 4.12 -2.17
CA SER A 43 -15.29 4.66 -2.90
C SER A 43 -16.59 4.65 -2.08
N THR A 44 -16.74 3.70 -1.16
CA THR A 44 -17.90 3.63 -0.26
C THR A 44 -17.76 4.61 0.90
N CYS A 45 -16.54 4.72 1.45
CA CYS A 45 -16.24 5.67 2.53
C CYS A 45 -16.26 7.13 2.07
N GLU A 46 -15.94 7.39 0.81
CA GLU A 46 -15.90 8.72 0.19
C GLU A 46 -16.49 8.66 -1.21
N PRO A 47 -17.82 8.56 -1.35
CA PRO A 47 -18.51 8.42 -2.64
C PRO A 47 -18.36 9.63 -3.57
N GLN A 48 -18.10 10.79 -3.02
CA GLN A 48 -17.75 12.02 -3.71
C GLN A 48 -16.63 12.72 -2.94
N GLU A 49 -15.84 13.51 -3.64
CA GLU A 49 -14.75 14.25 -3.02
C GLU A 49 -15.21 15.05 -1.79
N GLY A 50 -14.64 14.75 -0.62
CA GLY A 50 -14.96 15.41 0.65
C GLY A 50 -16.28 15.01 1.30
N VAL A 51 -17.07 14.13 0.68
CA VAL A 51 -18.31 13.60 1.25
C VAL A 51 -18.05 12.21 1.82
N PHE A 52 -18.09 12.08 3.14
CA PHE A 52 -17.75 10.84 3.83
C PHE A 52 -18.99 10.11 4.33
N ASP A 53 -19.04 8.79 4.12
CA ASP A 53 -20.05 7.88 4.65
C ASP A 53 -19.37 6.60 5.17
N PHE A 54 -19.32 6.45 6.48
CA PHE A 54 -18.78 5.26 7.16
C PHE A 54 -19.87 4.34 7.71
N SER A 55 -21.11 4.52 7.31
CA SER A 55 -22.26 3.76 7.84
C SER A 55 -22.07 2.25 7.72
N HIS A 56 -21.52 1.77 6.59
CA HIS A 56 -21.25 0.35 6.39
C HIS A 56 -20.15 -0.18 7.33
N VAL A 57 -19.07 0.59 7.55
CA VAL A 57 -17.99 0.20 8.49
C VAL A 57 -18.52 0.16 9.91
N ILE A 58 -19.28 1.19 10.32
CA ILE A 58 -19.86 1.29 11.67
C ILE A 58 -20.82 0.13 11.92
N ARG A 59 -21.70 -0.19 10.96
CA ARG A 59 -22.63 -1.32 11.04
C ARG A 59 -21.93 -2.65 11.29
N VAL A 60 -20.83 -2.91 10.56
CA VAL A 60 -20.04 -4.13 10.75
C VAL A 60 -19.34 -4.13 12.11
N LEU A 61 -18.75 -2.99 12.51
CA LEU A 61 -18.12 -2.85 13.83
C LEU A 61 -19.09 -3.12 14.97
N ASP A 62 -20.31 -2.59 14.88
CA ASP A 62 -21.36 -2.82 15.91
C ASP A 62 -21.70 -4.31 16.02
N ALA A 63 -21.93 -4.99 14.90
CA ALA A 63 -22.24 -6.41 14.87
C ALA A 63 -21.08 -7.29 15.41
N MET A 64 -19.84 -6.98 15.06
CA MET A 64 -18.67 -7.72 15.54
C MET A 64 -18.41 -7.49 17.02
N GLU A 65 -18.61 -6.26 17.51
CA GLU A 65 -18.47 -5.93 18.93
C GLU A 65 -19.51 -6.66 19.77
N GLU A 66 -20.77 -6.69 19.34
CA GLU A 66 -21.85 -7.46 20.00
C GLU A 66 -21.57 -8.98 19.99
N ALA A 67 -21.03 -9.48 18.89
CA ALA A 67 -20.69 -10.90 18.73
C ALA A 67 -19.42 -11.32 19.48
N GLY A 68 -18.61 -10.38 20.01
CA GLY A 68 -17.31 -10.65 20.63
C GLY A 68 -16.24 -11.08 19.63
N ILE A 69 -16.38 -10.70 18.38
CA ILE A 69 -15.41 -10.93 17.30
C ILE A 69 -14.48 -9.73 17.21
N SER A 70 -13.17 -9.97 17.21
CA SER A 70 -12.15 -8.92 17.03
C SER A 70 -12.08 -8.44 15.59
N VAL A 71 -11.63 -7.20 15.41
CA VAL A 71 -11.55 -6.58 14.08
C VAL A 71 -10.15 -6.01 13.82
N ILE A 72 -9.64 -6.22 12.62
CA ILE A 72 -8.53 -5.48 12.03
C ILE A 72 -9.13 -4.52 11.01
N ILE A 73 -8.80 -3.23 11.11
CA ILE A 73 -9.17 -2.21 10.13
C ILE A 73 -8.07 -2.10 9.09
N GLY A 74 -8.41 -2.27 7.81
CA GLY A 74 -7.51 -2.00 6.71
C GLY A 74 -7.60 -0.55 6.22
N THR A 75 -6.47 0.09 5.90
CA THR A 75 -6.50 1.39 5.23
C THR A 75 -6.90 1.20 3.77
N PRO A 76 -7.84 2.01 3.22
CA PRO A 76 -8.52 1.68 1.96
C PRO A 76 -7.77 2.16 0.71
N THR A 77 -6.45 2.26 0.76
CA THR A 77 -5.64 3.02 -0.20
C THR A 77 -5.28 2.27 -1.49
N TYR A 78 -5.41 0.94 -1.54
CA TYR A 78 -4.98 0.17 -2.71
C TYR A 78 -5.94 0.16 -3.90
N ALA A 79 -7.12 0.77 -3.75
CA ALA A 79 -8.10 0.99 -4.82
C ALA A 79 -8.69 2.40 -4.67
N ILE A 80 -8.60 3.20 -5.71
CA ILE A 80 -8.98 4.60 -5.69
C ILE A 80 -10.38 4.84 -6.26
N PRO A 81 -11.11 5.87 -5.78
CA PRO A 81 -12.45 6.17 -6.27
C PRO A 81 -12.42 6.83 -7.67
N THR A 82 -13.52 6.66 -8.41
CA THR A 82 -13.67 7.18 -9.78
C THR A 82 -13.56 8.69 -9.86
N TRP A 83 -14.06 9.42 -8.85
CA TRP A 83 -13.98 10.89 -8.83
C TRP A 83 -12.54 11.37 -8.83
N MET A 84 -11.62 10.66 -8.15
CA MET A 84 -10.20 11.02 -8.11
C MET A 84 -9.56 10.89 -9.49
N VAL A 85 -9.77 9.77 -10.17
CA VAL A 85 -9.22 9.55 -11.52
C VAL A 85 -9.80 10.53 -12.54
N LYS A 86 -11.07 10.88 -12.39
CA LYS A 86 -11.70 11.87 -13.27
C LYS A 86 -11.08 13.26 -13.12
N SER A 87 -10.77 13.66 -11.88
CA SER A 87 -10.20 14.99 -11.58
C SER A 87 -8.68 15.04 -11.73
N HIS A 88 -8.01 13.91 -11.48
CA HIS A 88 -6.56 13.78 -11.44
C HIS A 88 -6.12 12.47 -12.12
N PRO A 89 -6.23 12.36 -13.47
CA PRO A 89 -5.90 11.11 -14.17
C PRO A 89 -4.43 10.70 -14.06
N ASP A 90 -3.56 11.62 -13.73
CA ASP A 90 -2.13 11.45 -13.50
C ASP A 90 -1.77 10.74 -12.17
N VAL A 91 -2.76 10.50 -11.29
CA VAL A 91 -2.57 9.63 -10.11
C VAL A 91 -2.37 8.17 -10.50
N LEU A 92 -2.77 7.78 -11.73
CA LEU A 92 -2.53 6.45 -12.24
C LEU A 92 -1.05 6.24 -12.57
N ALA A 93 -0.52 5.10 -12.16
CA ALA A 93 0.89 4.76 -12.40
C ALA A 93 1.21 4.75 -13.90
N THR A 94 2.29 5.42 -14.29
CA THR A 94 2.87 5.29 -15.62
C THR A 94 3.98 4.25 -15.55
N THR A 95 3.87 3.21 -16.38
CA THR A 95 4.81 2.09 -16.45
C THR A 95 5.59 2.10 -17.77
N LYS A 96 6.47 1.12 -17.98
CA LYS A 96 7.10 0.90 -19.28
C LYS A 96 6.09 0.65 -20.42
N LYS A 97 4.88 0.19 -20.09
CA LYS A 97 3.81 -0.09 -21.06
C LYS A 97 2.88 1.11 -21.30
N GLY A 98 3.10 2.22 -20.62
CA GLY A 98 2.28 3.42 -20.70
C GLY A 98 1.49 3.69 -19.41
N ALA A 99 0.54 4.63 -19.48
CA ALA A 99 -0.29 5.01 -18.34
C ALA A 99 -1.23 3.86 -17.95
N GLY A 100 -1.47 3.74 -16.64
CA GLY A 100 -2.46 2.82 -16.08
C GLY A 100 -3.87 3.14 -16.57
N ILE A 101 -4.73 2.13 -16.60
CA ILE A 101 -6.14 2.26 -16.94
C ILE A 101 -6.96 2.00 -15.68
N TYR A 102 -7.89 2.90 -15.36
CA TYR A 102 -8.79 2.72 -14.23
C TYR A 102 -9.64 1.45 -14.37
N GLY A 103 -9.92 0.81 -13.24
CA GLY A 103 -10.78 -0.37 -13.14
C GLY A 103 -10.09 -1.59 -12.53
N ALA A 104 -8.75 -1.58 -12.48
CA ALA A 104 -7.99 -2.54 -11.69
C ALA A 104 -7.63 -1.93 -10.32
N ARG A 105 -7.39 -2.78 -9.33
CA ARG A 105 -6.77 -2.36 -8.08
C ARG A 105 -5.26 -2.15 -8.28
N GLN A 106 -4.62 -1.40 -7.37
CA GLN A 106 -3.15 -1.25 -7.34
C GLN A 106 -2.57 -0.66 -8.63
N ILE A 107 -3.16 0.43 -9.08
CA ILE A 107 -2.78 1.13 -10.31
C ILE A 107 -2.29 2.56 -10.08
N MET A 108 -2.02 2.92 -8.84
CA MET A 108 -1.65 4.28 -8.44
C MET A 108 -0.15 4.50 -8.46
N ASP A 109 0.26 5.72 -8.76
CA ASP A 109 1.59 6.20 -8.39
C ASP A 109 1.60 6.53 -6.88
N ILE A 110 2.21 5.64 -6.09
CA ILE A 110 2.29 5.80 -4.63
C ILE A 110 3.12 7.01 -4.19
N THR A 111 3.82 7.69 -5.11
CA THR A 111 4.55 8.93 -4.85
C THR A 111 3.76 10.17 -5.21
N HIS A 112 2.61 10.02 -5.87
CA HIS A 112 1.85 11.16 -6.39
C HIS A 112 1.28 12.02 -5.25
N PRO A 113 1.58 13.34 -5.21
CA PRO A 113 1.21 14.18 -4.06
C PRO A 113 -0.30 14.30 -3.85
N VAL A 114 -1.09 14.32 -4.91
CA VAL A 114 -2.57 14.37 -4.82
C VAL A 114 -3.11 13.05 -4.25
N TYR A 115 -2.60 11.91 -4.71
CA TYR A 115 -2.97 10.61 -4.16
C TYR A 115 -2.62 10.53 -2.66
N ARG A 116 -1.43 10.99 -2.26
CA ARG A 116 -1.02 11.05 -0.85
C ARG A 116 -1.93 11.96 -0.03
N TYR A 117 -2.26 13.13 -0.53
CA TYR A 117 -3.15 14.08 0.15
C TYR A 117 -4.53 13.45 0.44
N TYR A 118 -5.16 12.88 -0.56
CA TYR A 118 -6.47 12.24 -0.39
C TYR A 118 -6.38 10.93 0.41
N GLY A 119 -5.31 10.16 0.25
CA GLY A 119 -5.05 8.95 1.02
C GLY A 119 -4.93 9.24 2.52
N GLU A 120 -4.18 10.26 2.90
CA GLU A 120 -4.10 10.70 4.29
C GLU A 120 -5.47 11.10 4.83
N ARG A 121 -6.21 11.89 4.05
CA ARG A 121 -7.53 12.36 4.45
C ARG A 121 -8.50 11.22 4.75
N VAL A 122 -8.59 10.22 3.87
CA VAL A 122 -9.50 9.08 4.09
C VAL A 122 -9.04 8.19 5.23
N ILE A 123 -7.73 7.97 5.39
CA ILE A 123 -7.20 7.21 6.53
C ILE A 123 -7.58 7.91 7.83
N ARG A 124 -7.32 9.20 7.98
CA ARG A 124 -7.67 9.96 9.19
C ARG A 124 -9.16 9.86 9.51
N LYS A 125 -10.03 10.03 8.51
CA LYS A 125 -11.48 9.92 8.68
C LYS A 125 -11.94 8.51 9.10
N LEU A 126 -11.34 7.48 8.54
CA LEU A 126 -11.61 6.09 8.94
C LEU A 126 -11.14 5.83 10.39
N MET A 127 -9.96 6.34 10.77
CA MET A 127 -9.44 6.20 12.14
C MET A 127 -10.33 6.92 13.17
N GLU A 128 -10.86 8.10 12.84
CA GLU A 128 -11.78 8.85 13.72
C GLU A 128 -13.00 8.00 14.15
N VAL A 129 -13.53 7.17 13.25
CA VAL A 129 -14.74 6.36 13.52
C VAL A 129 -14.44 4.95 14.01
N SER A 130 -13.22 4.45 13.85
CA SER A 130 -12.91 3.04 14.12
C SER A 130 -11.89 2.78 15.21
N ALA A 131 -10.86 3.61 15.37
CA ALA A 131 -9.71 3.29 16.22
C ALA A 131 -10.05 3.13 17.71
N HIS A 132 -11.04 3.84 18.20
CA HIS A 132 -11.47 3.80 19.59
C HIS A 132 -12.37 2.60 19.95
N ARG A 133 -12.85 1.85 18.96
CA ARG A 133 -13.78 0.72 19.15
C ARG A 133 -13.07 -0.43 19.89
N LYS A 134 -13.74 -1.04 20.85
CA LYS A 134 -13.16 -2.11 21.68
C LYS A 134 -12.85 -3.37 20.89
N CYS A 135 -13.67 -3.69 19.87
CA CYS A 135 -13.45 -4.83 19.01
C CYS A 135 -12.21 -4.66 18.09
N VAL A 136 -11.76 -3.43 17.81
CA VAL A 136 -10.61 -3.16 16.95
C VAL A 136 -9.31 -3.43 17.71
N ILE A 137 -8.58 -4.45 17.30
CA ILE A 137 -7.33 -4.91 17.92
C ILE A 137 -6.07 -4.58 17.14
N GLY A 138 -6.22 -4.07 15.91
CA GLY A 138 -5.09 -3.68 15.08
C GLY A 138 -5.52 -3.12 13.72
N PHE A 139 -4.52 -2.73 12.96
CA PHE A 139 -4.67 -2.11 11.65
C PHE A 139 -3.79 -2.81 10.62
N GLN A 140 -4.33 -3.03 9.43
CA GLN A 140 -3.53 -3.41 8.26
C GLN A 140 -3.35 -2.17 7.38
N LEU A 141 -2.11 -1.89 7.02
CA LEU A 141 -1.80 -0.82 6.07
C LEU A 141 -2.01 -1.34 4.66
N ASP A 142 -2.75 -0.61 3.83
CA ASP A 142 -2.93 -0.92 2.40
C ASP A 142 -3.19 -2.43 2.14
N ASN A 143 -2.84 -2.95 0.97
CA ASN A 143 -2.94 -4.38 0.65
C ASN A 143 -1.87 -4.81 -0.35
N GLU A 144 -1.03 -5.79 0.00
CA GLU A 144 0.01 -6.36 -0.87
C GLU A 144 0.80 -5.28 -1.63
N THR A 145 1.23 -4.22 -0.96
CA THR A 145 1.75 -3.01 -1.57
C THR A 145 3.02 -3.26 -2.35
N LYS A 146 3.06 -2.74 -3.55
CA LYS A 146 4.17 -2.82 -4.51
C LYS A 146 4.41 -1.43 -5.12
N TYR A 147 5.49 -1.27 -5.84
CA TYR A 147 5.70 -0.06 -6.62
C TYR A 147 4.97 -0.07 -7.99
N TYR A 148 4.24 -1.15 -8.31
CA TYR A 148 3.35 -1.32 -9.47
C TYR A 148 4.01 -1.00 -10.83
N ASP A 149 5.30 -1.32 -10.96
CA ASP A 149 6.16 -0.98 -12.13
C ASP A 149 6.17 0.52 -12.47
N THR A 150 5.82 1.40 -11.55
CA THR A 150 5.75 2.83 -11.81
C THR A 150 7.12 3.39 -12.21
N ALA A 151 7.12 4.15 -13.28
CA ALA A 151 8.29 4.82 -13.84
C ALA A 151 7.88 6.17 -14.45
N GLY A 152 6.83 6.78 -13.92
CA GLY A 152 6.32 8.07 -14.32
C GLY A 152 7.20 9.24 -13.89
N PRO A 153 6.84 10.48 -14.28
CA PRO A 153 7.65 11.66 -14.03
C PRO A 153 8.00 11.88 -12.55
N ASN A 154 7.05 11.67 -11.64
CA ASN A 154 7.29 11.85 -10.20
C ASN A 154 8.35 10.88 -9.68
N VAL A 155 8.25 9.61 -10.06
CA VAL A 155 9.19 8.56 -9.63
C VAL A 155 10.58 8.80 -10.21
N GLN A 156 10.65 9.21 -11.49
CA GLN A 156 11.92 9.51 -12.13
C GLN A 156 12.59 10.75 -11.53
N ALA A 157 11.85 11.81 -11.27
CA ALA A 157 12.38 13.00 -10.59
C ALA A 157 12.91 12.65 -9.18
N ALA A 158 12.15 11.87 -8.41
CA ALA A 158 12.58 11.42 -7.10
C ALA A 158 13.83 10.51 -7.19
N PHE A 159 13.96 9.70 -8.25
CA PHE A 159 15.15 8.87 -8.46
C PHE A 159 16.39 9.72 -8.76
N VAL A 160 16.27 10.78 -9.55
CA VAL A 160 17.38 11.72 -9.81
C VAL A 160 17.84 12.37 -8.51
N GLU A 161 16.93 12.83 -7.66
CA GLU A 161 17.30 13.40 -6.35
C GLU A 161 17.97 12.35 -5.45
N TYR A 162 17.46 11.12 -5.41
CA TYR A 162 18.09 10.01 -4.70
C TYR A 162 19.54 9.76 -5.19
N LEU A 163 19.77 9.79 -6.50
CA LEU A 163 21.12 9.62 -7.07
C LEU A 163 22.04 10.80 -6.74
N LYS A 164 21.53 12.03 -6.80
CA LYS A 164 22.29 13.22 -6.37
C LYS A 164 22.76 13.09 -4.94
N GLU A 165 21.86 12.70 -4.04
CA GLU A 165 22.20 12.48 -2.64
C GLU A 165 23.23 11.35 -2.46
N LYS A 166 22.98 10.19 -3.10
CA LYS A 166 23.86 9.01 -3.02
C LYS A 166 25.28 9.28 -3.49
N PHE A 167 25.46 10.11 -4.51
CA PHE A 167 26.75 10.43 -5.11
C PHE A 167 27.27 11.83 -4.74
N ASN A 168 26.69 12.47 -3.72
CA ASN A 168 27.07 13.82 -3.27
C ASN A 168 27.10 14.84 -4.43
N GLY A 169 26.15 14.76 -5.34
CA GLY A 169 26.04 15.65 -6.50
C GLY A 169 26.99 15.33 -7.67
N SER A 170 27.85 14.33 -7.54
CA SER A 170 28.86 14.02 -8.59
C SER A 170 28.30 13.07 -9.66
N THR A 171 28.08 13.58 -10.87
CA THR A 171 27.75 12.77 -12.04
C THR A 171 28.92 11.85 -12.43
N ASP A 172 30.19 12.28 -12.28
CA ASP A 172 31.36 11.44 -12.55
C ASP A 172 31.40 10.20 -11.64
N ALA A 173 31.11 10.38 -10.35
CA ALA A 173 31.05 9.24 -9.41
C ALA A 173 29.93 8.26 -9.78
N MET A 174 28.77 8.78 -10.17
CA MET A 174 27.64 7.98 -10.65
C MET A 174 27.99 7.22 -11.93
N ASN A 175 28.54 7.91 -12.92
CA ASN A 175 28.97 7.31 -14.20
C ASN A 175 29.97 6.18 -13.98
N ALA A 176 30.98 6.40 -13.13
CA ALA A 176 31.97 5.39 -12.79
C ALA A 176 31.35 4.19 -12.08
N ALA A 177 30.47 4.43 -11.10
CA ALA A 177 29.85 3.37 -10.29
C ALA A 177 28.94 2.47 -11.14
N PHE A 178 28.23 3.02 -12.12
CA PHE A 178 27.32 2.27 -12.97
C PHE A 178 27.91 1.89 -14.34
N GLY A 179 29.13 2.33 -14.67
CA GLY A 179 29.77 2.06 -15.96
C GLY A 179 29.03 2.71 -17.15
N LEU A 180 28.59 3.96 -16.99
CA LEU A 180 27.74 4.64 -17.98
C LEU A 180 28.47 5.15 -19.20
N ASP A 181 29.80 5.11 -19.23
CA ASP A 181 30.57 5.46 -20.46
C ASP A 181 30.29 4.48 -21.61
N TYR A 182 29.79 3.29 -21.30
CA TYR A 182 29.47 2.27 -22.30
C TYR A 182 28.22 2.67 -23.10
N TRP A 183 28.34 2.63 -24.44
CA TRP A 183 27.27 2.92 -25.40
C TRP A 183 26.64 4.31 -25.23
N SER A 184 27.45 5.30 -24.86
CA SER A 184 27.01 6.70 -24.68
C SER A 184 25.88 6.88 -23.65
N ASN A 185 25.88 6.09 -22.60
CA ASN A 185 24.93 6.28 -21.49
C ASN A 185 25.43 7.29 -20.44
N ARG A 186 26.61 7.86 -20.61
CA ARG A 186 27.18 8.85 -19.70
C ARG A 186 26.25 10.04 -19.53
N VAL A 187 26.11 10.48 -18.29
CA VAL A 187 25.34 11.66 -17.88
C VAL A 187 26.31 12.70 -17.35
N ASP A 188 26.46 13.82 -18.05
CA ASP A 188 27.38 14.89 -17.65
C ASP A 188 26.70 15.93 -16.75
N ASN A 189 25.38 16.16 -16.92
CA ASN A 189 24.58 17.06 -16.11
C ASN A 189 23.33 16.35 -15.60
N TRP A 190 22.91 16.67 -14.40
CA TRP A 190 21.71 16.07 -13.80
C TRP A 190 20.42 16.42 -14.57
N GLU A 191 20.39 17.57 -15.21
CA GLU A 191 19.27 18.04 -16.02
C GLU A 191 19.09 17.21 -17.30
N ASP A 192 20.16 16.56 -17.76
CA ASP A 192 20.18 15.69 -18.95
C ASP A 192 19.91 14.21 -18.59
N PHE A 193 19.54 13.92 -17.33
CA PHE A 193 19.32 12.54 -16.90
C PHE A 193 18.21 11.89 -17.74
N PRO A 194 18.49 10.75 -18.41
CA PRO A 194 17.57 10.15 -19.36
C PRO A 194 16.41 9.44 -18.69
N ASP A 195 15.34 9.20 -19.44
CA ASP A 195 14.22 8.34 -19.01
C ASP A 195 14.73 6.92 -18.73
N VAL A 196 14.61 6.47 -17.48
CA VAL A 196 15.13 5.17 -17.02
C VAL A 196 14.46 4.00 -17.73
N ARG A 197 13.26 4.18 -18.28
CA ARG A 197 12.55 3.13 -19.04
C ARG A 197 13.30 2.69 -20.28
N GLY A 198 14.12 3.58 -20.86
CA GLY A 198 14.92 3.31 -22.04
C GLY A 198 16.34 2.84 -21.76
N THR A 199 16.79 2.79 -20.50
CA THR A 199 18.17 2.42 -20.21
C THR A 199 18.49 0.99 -20.60
N ILE A 200 19.67 0.80 -21.21
CA ILE A 200 20.25 -0.51 -21.50
C ILE A 200 21.26 -0.94 -20.42
N ASN A 201 21.61 -0.05 -19.49
CA ASN A 201 22.56 -0.33 -18.41
C ASN A 201 21.89 -1.09 -17.26
N GLY A 202 22.34 -2.34 -17.06
CA GLY A 202 21.79 -3.22 -16.03
C GLY A 202 22.03 -2.73 -14.60
N SER A 203 23.17 -2.08 -14.34
CA SER A 203 23.51 -1.57 -13.01
C SER A 203 22.59 -0.41 -12.61
N LEU A 204 22.37 0.54 -13.51
CA LEU A 204 21.42 1.65 -13.28
C LEU A 204 19.98 1.15 -13.15
N GLY A 205 19.56 0.17 -13.96
CA GLY A 205 18.25 -0.46 -13.87
C GLY A 205 18.02 -1.17 -12.53
N ALA A 206 19.03 -1.90 -12.06
CA ALA A 206 18.97 -2.57 -10.74
C ALA A 206 18.90 -1.56 -9.57
N GLU A 207 19.62 -0.43 -9.69
CA GLU A 207 19.52 0.64 -8.69
C GLU A 207 18.14 1.31 -8.71
N PHE A 208 17.55 1.50 -9.87
CA PHE A 208 16.19 2.02 -9.97
C PHE A 208 15.17 1.07 -9.33
N ASP A 209 15.29 -0.24 -9.53
CA ASP A 209 14.44 -1.23 -8.86
C ASP A 209 14.64 -1.23 -7.34
N LYS A 210 15.88 -1.07 -6.88
CA LYS A 210 16.19 -0.91 -5.46
C LYS A 210 15.54 0.34 -4.87
N PHE A 211 15.67 1.47 -5.57
CA PHE A 211 15.05 2.73 -5.18
C PHE A 211 13.51 2.58 -5.09
N ARG A 212 12.87 1.98 -6.09
CA ARG A 212 11.41 1.77 -6.09
C ARG A 212 10.93 0.88 -4.93
N ARG A 213 11.71 -0.14 -4.53
CA ARG A 213 11.41 -0.90 -3.31
C ARG A 213 11.43 -0.02 -2.06
N GLY A 214 12.35 0.92 -1.99
CA GLY A 214 12.41 1.92 -0.91
C GLY A 214 11.18 2.82 -0.85
N LEU A 215 10.60 3.17 -2.01
CA LEU A 215 9.34 3.93 -2.06
C LEU A 215 8.17 3.19 -1.41
N VAL A 216 8.12 1.87 -1.51
CA VAL A 216 7.10 1.06 -0.83
C VAL A 216 7.27 1.11 0.68
N THR A 217 8.50 1.00 1.17
CA THR A 217 8.81 1.13 2.60
C THR A 217 8.38 2.51 3.11
N GLU A 218 8.72 3.56 2.38
CA GLU A 218 8.36 4.94 2.74
C GLU A 218 6.83 5.14 2.75
N PHE A 219 6.12 4.62 1.74
CA PHE A 219 4.67 4.70 1.66
C PHE A 219 3.97 4.02 2.84
N LEU A 220 4.40 2.81 3.20
CA LEU A 220 3.82 2.10 4.35
C LEU A 220 4.20 2.76 5.68
N THR A 221 5.42 3.30 5.80
CA THR A 221 5.84 4.06 6.98
C THR A 221 5.03 5.33 7.15
N TRP A 222 4.73 6.03 6.06
CA TRP A 222 3.85 7.19 6.06
C TRP A 222 2.45 6.84 6.57
N GLN A 223 1.82 5.77 6.07
CA GLN A 223 0.52 5.32 6.58
C GLN A 223 0.58 4.90 8.04
N SER A 224 1.64 4.17 8.43
CA SER A 224 1.87 3.76 9.81
C SER A 224 1.91 4.95 10.77
N ASN A 225 2.59 6.02 10.38
CA ASN A 225 2.68 7.22 11.20
C ASN A 225 1.33 7.89 11.40
N ILE A 226 0.50 7.97 10.36
CA ILE A 226 -0.88 8.48 10.47
C ILE A 226 -1.71 7.61 11.43
N VAL A 227 -1.66 6.29 11.24
CA VAL A 227 -2.42 5.34 12.09
C VAL A 227 -1.98 5.42 13.56
N LYS A 228 -0.68 5.56 13.83
CA LYS A 228 -0.12 5.70 15.19
C LYS A 228 -0.67 6.90 15.97
N GLU A 229 -1.11 7.95 15.28
CA GLU A 229 -1.73 9.13 15.94
C GLU A 229 -3.07 8.77 16.62
N TYR A 230 -3.73 7.72 16.17
CA TYR A 230 -5.06 7.28 16.66
C TYR A 230 -5.00 5.95 17.42
N ALA A 231 -4.01 5.13 17.15
CA ALA A 231 -3.91 3.78 17.69
C ALA A 231 -3.68 3.78 19.21
N ARG A 232 -4.40 2.90 19.91
CA ARG A 232 -4.14 2.63 21.33
C ARG A 232 -2.86 1.78 21.49
N PRO A 233 -2.18 1.82 22.64
CA PRO A 233 -0.95 1.05 22.88
C PRO A 233 -1.10 -0.48 22.76
N ASP A 234 -2.33 -0.99 22.89
CA ASP A 234 -2.65 -2.41 22.78
C ASP A 234 -2.97 -2.88 21.36
N GLN A 235 -3.08 -1.95 20.41
CA GLN A 235 -3.36 -2.24 19.01
C GLN A 235 -2.08 -2.39 18.20
N PHE A 236 -2.04 -3.39 17.33
CA PHE A 236 -0.90 -3.62 16.43
C PHE A 236 -1.12 -2.98 15.05
N ILE A 237 -0.01 -2.78 14.34
CA ILE A 237 0.00 -2.38 12.94
C ILE A 237 0.69 -3.48 12.14
N THR A 238 0.03 -3.97 11.10
CA THR A 238 0.52 -5.03 10.23
C THR A 238 0.35 -4.69 8.74
N HIS A 239 0.94 -5.50 7.90
CA HIS A 239 0.74 -5.50 6.45
C HIS A 239 0.81 -6.93 5.95
N ASN A 240 0.02 -7.27 4.96
CA ASN A 240 0.03 -8.56 4.30
C ASN A 240 1.11 -8.57 3.20
N LEU A 241 2.36 -8.82 3.61
CA LEU A 241 3.49 -8.94 2.70
C LEU A 241 3.26 -10.11 1.73
N ASP A 242 3.27 -9.79 0.44
CA ASP A 242 3.04 -10.76 -0.62
C ASP A 242 4.34 -11.49 -0.97
N PHE A 243 4.28 -12.81 -1.02
CA PHE A 243 5.37 -13.67 -1.47
C PHE A 243 5.14 -14.10 -2.91
N GLU A 244 5.89 -13.53 -3.83
CA GLU A 244 5.90 -14.04 -5.21
C GLU A 244 6.66 -15.37 -5.31
N TRP A 245 5.95 -16.46 -5.21
CA TRP A 245 6.50 -17.79 -5.34
C TRP A 245 6.12 -18.48 -6.67
N ARG A 246 5.29 -17.83 -7.49
CA ARG A 246 4.90 -18.33 -8.82
C ARG A 246 6.04 -18.20 -9.81
N GLY A 247 6.99 -19.13 -9.73
CA GLY A 247 7.97 -19.37 -10.79
C GLY A 247 9.28 -18.61 -10.73
N TYR A 248 9.50 -17.68 -9.80
CA TYR A 248 10.70 -16.83 -9.85
C TYR A 248 11.60 -16.87 -8.62
N SER A 249 11.04 -16.74 -7.44
CA SER A 249 11.84 -16.84 -6.21
C SER A 249 10.93 -17.10 -5.03
N TYR A 250 11.23 -18.15 -4.30
CA TYR A 250 10.56 -18.42 -3.05
C TYR A 250 11.00 -17.41 -2.00
N GLY A 251 10.04 -16.67 -1.44
CA GLY A 251 10.27 -15.83 -0.27
C GLY A 251 10.87 -14.46 -0.50
N VAL A 252 11.21 -14.08 -1.74
CA VAL A 252 11.68 -12.73 -2.05
C VAL A 252 10.73 -12.03 -2.99
N GLN A 253 10.06 -11.00 -2.48
CA GLN A 253 9.23 -10.13 -3.29
C GLN A 253 10.12 -9.10 -4.01
N PRO A 254 10.20 -9.11 -5.35
CA PRO A 254 11.05 -8.18 -6.07
C PRO A 254 10.55 -6.73 -6.02
N ALA A 255 9.27 -6.53 -5.69
CA ALA A 255 8.61 -5.23 -5.71
C ALA A 255 8.61 -4.48 -4.38
N ASN A 256 9.17 -5.06 -3.30
CA ASN A 256 9.31 -4.41 -2.00
C ASN A 256 10.44 -5.05 -1.17
N ASN A 257 10.77 -4.45 -0.03
CA ASN A 257 11.74 -4.98 0.92
C ASN A 257 11.03 -5.34 2.23
N HIS A 258 10.68 -6.61 2.39
CA HIS A 258 9.95 -7.11 3.56
C HIS A 258 10.61 -6.77 4.88
N PHE A 259 11.94 -6.88 4.93
CA PHE A 259 12.69 -6.62 6.16
C PHE A 259 12.62 -5.14 6.59
N GLU A 260 12.83 -4.22 5.65
CA GLU A 260 12.74 -2.79 5.92
C GLU A 260 11.32 -2.38 6.29
N ILE A 261 10.31 -2.89 5.57
CA ILE A 261 8.89 -2.63 5.87
C ILE A 261 8.56 -3.11 7.28
N ALA A 262 8.95 -4.34 7.63
CA ALA A 262 8.68 -4.88 8.97
C ALA A 262 9.33 -4.05 10.08
N LYS A 263 10.55 -3.54 9.84
CA LYS A 263 11.31 -2.74 10.80
C LYS A 263 10.72 -1.33 10.96
N GLU A 264 10.39 -0.64 9.87
CA GLU A 264 10.08 0.78 9.87
C GLU A 264 8.57 1.05 10.05
N ALA A 265 7.72 0.21 9.45
CA ALA A 265 6.28 0.45 9.38
C ALA A 265 5.43 -0.38 10.34
N LEU A 266 5.88 -1.58 10.74
CA LEU A 266 5.02 -2.55 11.39
C LEU A 266 5.37 -2.77 12.86
N THR A 267 4.36 -3.18 13.64
CA THR A 267 4.54 -3.68 15.01
C THR A 267 4.25 -5.19 15.11
N LEU A 268 3.59 -5.75 14.08
CA LEU A 268 3.33 -7.17 13.90
C LEU A 268 3.59 -7.52 12.43
N ALA A 269 4.56 -8.39 12.17
CA ALA A 269 4.81 -8.87 10.82
C ALA A 269 3.65 -9.76 10.34
N GLY A 270 3.17 -9.49 9.13
CA GLY A 270 2.12 -10.25 8.45
C GLY A 270 2.58 -10.62 7.05
N CYS A 271 2.03 -11.70 6.51
CA CYS A 271 2.32 -12.12 5.14
C CYS A 271 1.14 -12.89 4.57
N ASP A 272 1.03 -12.83 3.25
CA ASP A 272 0.12 -13.67 2.48
C ASP A 272 0.90 -14.86 1.91
N ILE A 273 0.53 -16.06 2.35
CA ILE A 273 1.13 -17.30 1.87
C ILE A 273 0.08 -18.03 1.04
N TYR A 274 0.32 -18.09 -0.26
CA TYR A 274 -0.51 -18.85 -1.18
C TYR A 274 0.13 -20.21 -1.45
N HIS A 275 -0.51 -21.29 -1.02
CA HIS A 275 -0.07 -22.63 -1.33
C HIS A 275 -0.54 -23.03 -2.73
N PRO A 276 0.25 -23.81 -3.51
CA PRO A 276 -0.14 -24.33 -4.80
C PRO A 276 -1.30 -25.31 -4.70
#